data_9821100a76100e236bf009ac4e728c57
#
_entry.id   9821100a76100e236bf009ac4e728c57
#
_cell.length_a   1.000
_cell.length_b   1.000
_cell.length_c   1.000
_cell.angle_alpha   90.00
_cell.angle_beta   90.00
_cell.angle_gamma   90.00
#
_symmetry.space_group_name_H-M   'P 1'
#
loop_
_entity.id
_entity.type
_entity.pdbx_description
1 polymer ?
#
loop_
_entity_poly.entity_id
_entity_poly.type
_entity_poly.pdbx_seq_one_letter_code
_entity_poly.pdbx_strand_id
1 'polypeptide(L)'
;VGYEKDAFLHYLDLSPQFHSLDSYIKQCIARKGMPVSKLKLEPEIPKNGKIADILTVGQWVAVQVAKEPISTKGPRLTSELSIAGRNLVLMPFADKVSVSQKIKSPEERKRLKRLIESIKPKNYGVIVRTVAEGKKVAVFDSELKELVERFETAFKHIREIEPPKLILGEIDRTSAILRDILNPSFENVYVNDITLSKEIRHFLTTIAPEKQDIVKYVSPEIPILDHFGVDKQIKSSLGKTVSFKNGAYLIIEHTEAFHVIDVNSGNRTKLGDDQETNALEVNLAAAEEVARQLQLRDMGGIIVIDFIDMQKAENRQKLFDKMKECMEIDRAKHTILPLSKFGLMQITRQRVRPAMTVDTTELCPVCHGTGKAEAAILVIDKIEDELEFFVCEKKNKRIILKVHPFVGAYLKKGLLSMRRKWAFRYHISLKIVDVPSYYIYEYHF
;
A
#
# COMPACT_ATOMS: atom_id res chain seq x y z
N VAL A 1 -20.07 -4.66 -13.60
CA VAL A 1 -18.75 -4.55 -14.25
C VAL A 1 -17.97 -5.89 -14.21
N GLY A 2 -18.65 -7.01 -13.99
CA GLY A 2 -18.01 -8.33 -13.92
C GLY A 2 -17.22 -8.62 -12.65
N TYR A 3 -17.46 -7.88 -11.58
CA TYR A 3 -16.87 -8.10 -10.26
C TYR A 3 -17.91 -8.75 -9.33
N GLU A 4 -17.46 -9.55 -8.35
CA GLU A 4 -18.34 -10.31 -7.44
C GLU A 4 -19.28 -9.42 -6.62
N LYS A 5 -18.87 -8.18 -6.32
CA LYS A 5 -19.66 -7.23 -5.55
C LYS A 5 -20.20 -6.12 -6.44
N ASP A 6 -21.37 -5.63 -6.11
CA ASP A 6 -22.00 -4.53 -6.83
C ASP A 6 -21.13 -3.29 -6.84
N ALA A 7 -20.95 -2.71 -8.01
CA ALA A 7 -20.23 -1.47 -8.19
C ALA A 7 -21.13 -0.26 -7.87
N PHE A 8 -20.52 0.81 -7.36
CA PHE A 8 -21.24 2.01 -6.94
C PHE A 8 -20.97 3.18 -7.89
N LEU A 9 -22.06 3.76 -8.44
CA LEU A 9 -22.03 4.97 -9.24
C LEU A 9 -22.94 6.02 -8.58
N HIS A 10 -22.33 7.11 -8.09
CA HIS A 10 -23.06 8.22 -7.49
C HIS A 10 -23.42 9.27 -8.54
N TYR A 11 -24.49 10.05 -8.32
CA TYR A 11 -24.90 11.13 -9.25
C TYR A 11 -23.73 12.10 -9.53
N LEU A 12 -22.96 12.47 -8.52
CA LEU A 12 -21.81 13.37 -8.66
C LEU A 12 -20.61 12.73 -9.39
N ASP A 13 -20.62 11.43 -9.62
CA ASP A 13 -19.63 10.72 -10.42
C ASP A 13 -20.05 10.58 -11.89
N LEU A 14 -21.25 11.06 -12.24
CA LEU A 14 -21.65 11.21 -13.63
C LEU A 14 -20.91 12.40 -14.26
N SER A 15 -20.45 12.21 -15.49
CA SER A 15 -19.89 13.29 -16.28
C SER A 15 -20.96 14.36 -16.55
N PRO A 16 -20.64 15.65 -16.49
CA PRO A 16 -21.55 16.70 -16.99
C PRO A 16 -22.03 16.41 -18.42
N GLN A 17 -21.21 15.77 -19.23
CA GLN A 17 -21.49 15.41 -20.62
C GLN A 17 -21.98 13.95 -20.79
N PHE A 18 -22.71 13.43 -19.80
CA PHE A 18 -23.20 12.04 -19.82
C PHE A 18 -24.04 11.74 -21.08
N HIS A 19 -24.94 12.64 -21.45
CA HIS A 19 -25.77 12.48 -22.65
C HIS A 19 -24.95 12.45 -23.93
N SER A 20 -23.86 13.22 -24.00
CA SER A 20 -22.92 13.18 -25.13
C SER A 20 -22.19 11.85 -25.21
N LEU A 21 -21.78 11.26 -24.09
CA LEU A 21 -21.17 9.94 -24.02
C LEU A 21 -22.16 8.85 -24.50
N ASP A 22 -23.39 8.86 -23.99
CA ASP A 22 -24.44 7.90 -24.40
C ASP A 22 -24.79 8.04 -25.90
N SER A 23 -24.93 9.25 -26.41
CA SER A 23 -25.12 9.55 -27.83
C SER A 23 -23.97 9.05 -28.68
N TYR A 24 -22.72 9.26 -28.22
CA TYR A 24 -21.52 8.76 -28.90
C TYR A 24 -21.50 7.24 -29.02
N ILE A 25 -21.80 6.54 -27.91
CA ILE A 25 -21.86 5.07 -27.90
C ILE A 25 -22.90 4.56 -28.90
N LYS A 26 -24.12 5.12 -28.89
CA LYS A 26 -25.19 4.77 -29.83
C LYS A 26 -24.76 4.99 -31.29
N GLN A 27 -24.06 6.09 -31.57
CA GLN A 27 -23.55 6.37 -32.91
C GLN A 27 -22.41 5.43 -33.33
N CYS A 28 -21.50 5.08 -32.40
CA CYS A 28 -20.45 4.10 -32.69
C CYS A 28 -21.03 2.71 -33.00
N ILE A 29 -22.06 2.28 -32.30
CA ILE A 29 -22.78 1.03 -32.57
C ILE A 29 -23.44 1.08 -33.96
N ALA A 30 -24.09 2.18 -34.28
CA ALA A 30 -24.82 2.33 -35.57
C ALA A 30 -23.87 2.47 -36.79
N ARG A 31 -22.73 3.19 -36.63
CA ARG A 31 -21.87 3.62 -37.76
C ARG A 31 -20.46 3.01 -37.75
N LYS A 32 -20.19 1.97 -36.91
CA LYS A 32 -18.88 1.35 -36.76
C LYS A 32 -17.75 2.30 -36.33
N GLY A 33 -18.08 3.26 -35.49
CA GLY A 33 -17.16 4.26 -34.94
C GLY A 33 -17.20 5.60 -35.67
N MET A 34 -16.92 6.65 -34.91
CA MET A 34 -16.74 8.01 -35.40
C MET A 34 -15.78 8.79 -34.50
N PRO A 35 -15.05 9.80 -35.04
CA PRO A 35 -14.23 10.66 -34.20
C PRO A 35 -15.07 11.51 -33.24
N VAL A 36 -14.66 11.62 -32.00
CA VAL A 36 -15.35 12.48 -30.99
C VAL A 36 -15.37 13.94 -31.42
N SER A 37 -14.35 14.38 -32.14
CA SER A 37 -14.26 15.75 -32.69
C SER A 37 -15.41 16.13 -33.63
N LYS A 38 -16.08 15.15 -34.26
CA LYS A 38 -17.25 15.34 -35.14
C LYS A 38 -18.59 15.26 -34.41
N LEU A 39 -18.60 14.87 -33.11
CA LEU A 39 -19.81 14.78 -32.34
C LEU A 39 -20.33 16.18 -31.99
N LYS A 40 -21.66 16.38 -32.10
CA LYS A 40 -22.31 17.53 -31.51
C LYS A 40 -22.58 17.19 -30.03
N LEU A 41 -21.98 17.96 -29.12
CA LEU A 41 -22.20 17.75 -27.69
C LEU A 41 -23.63 18.12 -27.31
N GLU A 42 -24.20 17.29 -26.46
CA GLU A 42 -25.50 17.50 -25.84
C GLU A 42 -25.37 18.48 -24.63
N PRO A 43 -26.47 19.09 -24.18
CA PRO A 43 -26.43 19.91 -22.98
C PRO A 43 -25.92 19.16 -21.75
N GLU A 44 -25.22 19.88 -20.88
CA GLU A 44 -24.72 19.31 -19.62
C GLU A 44 -25.87 18.91 -18.70
N ILE A 45 -25.69 17.80 -17.96
CA ILE A 45 -26.63 17.41 -16.91
C ILE A 45 -26.58 18.42 -15.75
N PRO A 46 -27.68 18.68 -15.04
CA PRO A 46 -27.70 19.57 -13.89
C PRO A 46 -26.73 19.10 -12.79
N LYS A 47 -26.10 20.06 -12.11
CA LYS A 47 -25.17 19.68 -10.99
C LYS A 47 -25.89 19.02 -9.81
N ASN A 48 -27.13 19.41 -9.57
CA ASN A 48 -27.98 18.90 -8.50
C ASN A 48 -29.19 18.20 -9.14
N GLY A 49 -29.09 16.91 -9.39
CA GLY A 49 -30.16 16.09 -9.95
C GLY A 49 -30.27 14.75 -9.24
N LYS A 50 -31.21 13.93 -9.68
CA LYS A 50 -31.38 12.56 -9.20
C LYS A 50 -30.87 11.61 -10.30
N ILE A 51 -30.25 10.52 -9.90
CA ILE A 51 -29.72 9.53 -10.84
C ILE A 51 -30.83 8.90 -11.71
N ALA A 52 -32.05 8.77 -11.14
CA ALA A 52 -33.21 8.24 -11.84
C ALA A 52 -33.72 9.13 -12.98
N ASP A 53 -33.35 10.42 -13.00
CA ASP A 53 -33.70 11.34 -14.08
C ASP A 53 -32.77 11.17 -15.30
N ILE A 54 -31.61 10.55 -15.11
CA ILE A 54 -30.56 10.41 -16.12
C ILE A 54 -30.45 8.96 -16.59
N LEU A 55 -30.58 7.99 -15.67
CA LEU A 55 -30.40 6.56 -15.92
C LEU A 55 -31.68 5.77 -15.66
N THR A 56 -31.94 4.78 -16.51
CA THR A 56 -33.03 3.83 -16.33
C THR A 56 -32.51 2.45 -15.96
N VAL A 57 -33.31 1.68 -15.25
CA VAL A 57 -32.97 0.28 -14.91
C VAL A 57 -32.82 -0.54 -16.19
N GLY A 58 -31.75 -1.34 -16.26
CA GLY A 58 -31.42 -2.16 -17.43
C GLY A 58 -30.66 -1.44 -18.53
N GLN A 59 -30.33 -0.15 -18.35
CA GLN A 59 -29.53 0.60 -19.33
C GLN A 59 -28.04 0.20 -19.25
N TRP A 60 -27.44 -0.08 -20.38
CA TRP A 60 -25.99 -0.25 -20.49
C TRP A 60 -25.27 1.09 -20.61
N VAL A 61 -24.24 1.28 -19.80
CA VAL A 61 -23.48 2.53 -19.75
C VAL A 61 -21.98 2.26 -19.78
N ALA A 62 -21.21 3.16 -20.42
CA ALA A 62 -19.76 3.11 -20.30
C ALA A 62 -19.32 3.85 -19.05
N VAL A 63 -18.52 3.16 -18.24
CA VAL A 63 -18.01 3.68 -16.96
C VAL A 63 -16.54 3.36 -16.80
N GLN A 64 -15.85 4.14 -16.03
CA GLN A 64 -14.48 3.91 -15.61
C GLN A 64 -14.44 3.57 -14.13
N VAL A 65 -13.61 2.60 -13.74
CA VAL A 65 -13.37 2.30 -12.33
C VAL A 65 -12.52 3.44 -11.76
N ALA A 66 -13.12 4.26 -10.91
CA ALA A 66 -12.46 5.40 -10.25
C ALA A 66 -11.69 4.97 -9.01
N LYS A 67 -12.19 3.94 -8.31
CA LYS A 67 -11.52 3.32 -7.15
C LYS A 67 -11.73 1.81 -7.18
N GLU A 68 -10.66 1.09 -6.91
CA GLU A 68 -10.70 -0.36 -6.73
C GLU A 68 -11.58 -0.75 -5.51
N PRO A 69 -12.13 -1.97 -5.48
CA PRO A 69 -12.91 -2.44 -4.35
C PRO A 69 -12.05 -2.49 -3.09
N ILE A 70 -12.62 -2.08 -1.95
CA ILE A 70 -11.92 -2.08 -0.67
C ILE A 70 -12.76 -2.85 0.35
N SER A 71 -12.21 -3.90 0.94
CA SER A 71 -12.86 -4.74 1.96
C SER A 71 -14.22 -5.27 1.49
N THR A 72 -15.32 -4.85 2.14
CA THR A 72 -16.70 -5.29 1.84
C THR A 72 -17.38 -4.49 0.74
N LYS A 73 -16.77 -3.38 0.27
CA LYS A 73 -17.37 -2.49 -0.72
C LYS A 73 -16.88 -2.81 -2.13
N GLY A 74 -17.80 -2.83 -3.10
CA GLY A 74 -17.48 -2.95 -4.51
C GLY A 74 -16.75 -1.72 -5.09
N PRO A 75 -16.33 -1.78 -6.36
CA PRO A 75 -15.61 -0.69 -7.00
C PRO A 75 -16.48 0.56 -7.14
N ARG A 76 -15.86 1.75 -7.00
CA ARG A 76 -16.53 3.02 -7.31
C ARG A 76 -16.32 3.38 -8.76
N LEU A 77 -17.39 3.75 -9.43
CA LEU A 77 -17.41 4.06 -10.85
C LEU A 77 -17.55 5.56 -11.08
N THR A 78 -17.13 5.99 -12.27
CA THR A 78 -17.45 7.32 -12.82
C THR A 78 -17.76 7.19 -14.32
N SER A 79 -18.61 8.05 -14.84
CA SER A 79 -18.81 8.20 -16.27
C SER A 79 -17.95 9.33 -16.88
N GLU A 80 -17.19 10.04 -16.07
CA GLU A 80 -16.19 10.99 -16.55
C GLU A 80 -14.94 10.24 -16.97
N LEU A 81 -14.90 9.86 -18.26
CA LEU A 81 -13.80 9.05 -18.81
C LEU A 81 -12.52 9.88 -18.92
N SER A 82 -11.40 9.26 -18.56
CA SER A 82 -10.08 9.86 -18.69
C SER A 82 -9.02 8.83 -19.07
N ILE A 83 -8.08 9.23 -19.92
CA ILE A 83 -6.95 8.39 -20.31
C ILE A 83 -5.66 9.08 -19.89
N ALA A 84 -4.93 8.44 -18.98
CA ALA A 84 -3.69 8.96 -18.46
C ALA A 84 -2.53 8.66 -19.42
N GLY A 85 -1.89 9.71 -19.93
CA GLY A 85 -0.57 9.69 -20.52
C GLY A 85 0.52 10.07 -19.52
N ARG A 86 1.75 10.24 -19.99
CA ARG A 86 2.88 10.65 -19.17
C ARG A 86 2.80 12.13 -18.78
N ASN A 87 2.63 13.01 -19.78
CA ASN A 87 2.60 14.46 -19.59
C ASN A 87 1.17 15.00 -19.53
N LEU A 88 0.22 14.30 -20.15
CA LEU A 88 -1.15 14.74 -20.33
C LEU A 88 -2.14 13.70 -19.80
N VAL A 89 -3.34 14.16 -19.40
CA VAL A 89 -4.51 13.30 -19.23
C VAL A 89 -5.57 13.78 -20.20
N LEU A 90 -6.02 12.90 -21.08
CA LEU A 90 -7.06 13.18 -22.06
C LEU A 90 -8.43 12.96 -21.42
N MET A 91 -9.34 13.91 -21.62
CA MET A 91 -10.73 13.85 -21.15
C MET A 91 -11.67 13.98 -22.35
N PRO A 92 -12.21 12.88 -22.87
CA PRO A 92 -13.20 12.94 -23.94
C PRO A 92 -14.47 13.67 -23.51
N PHE A 93 -15.14 14.30 -24.45
CA PHE A 93 -16.38 15.09 -24.25
C PHE A 93 -16.24 16.33 -23.36
N ALA A 94 -15.02 16.75 -23.09
CA ALA A 94 -14.72 18.00 -22.39
C ALA A 94 -14.07 19.00 -23.35
N ASP A 95 -14.00 20.28 -22.95
CA ASP A 95 -13.27 21.28 -23.76
C ASP A 95 -12.24 22.06 -22.96
N LYS A 96 -12.21 21.84 -21.65
CA LYS A 96 -11.37 22.58 -20.71
C LYS A 96 -9.93 22.08 -20.71
N VAL A 97 -8.97 23.02 -20.75
CA VAL A 97 -7.55 22.74 -20.46
C VAL A 97 -7.23 23.16 -19.02
N SER A 98 -6.75 22.22 -18.24
CA SER A 98 -6.31 22.45 -16.86
C SER A 98 -4.83 22.12 -16.72
N VAL A 99 -4.11 22.84 -15.85
CA VAL A 99 -2.70 22.60 -15.57
C VAL A 99 -2.53 22.28 -14.09
N SER A 100 -1.72 21.27 -13.76
CA SER A 100 -1.47 20.85 -12.39
C SER A 100 -1.08 22.03 -11.51
N GLN A 101 -1.70 22.13 -10.34
CA GLN A 101 -1.38 23.16 -9.35
C GLN A 101 0.00 22.98 -8.70
N LYS A 102 0.59 21.77 -8.85
CA LYS A 102 1.96 21.48 -8.36
C LYS A 102 3.05 22.18 -9.19
N ILE A 103 2.75 22.68 -10.40
CA ILE A 103 3.65 23.55 -11.16
C ILE A 103 3.60 24.93 -10.51
N LYS A 104 4.69 25.29 -9.83
CA LYS A 104 4.75 26.52 -9.00
C LYS A 104 4.81 27.81 -9.85
N SER A 105 5.46 27.77 -11.04
CA SER A 105 5.59 28.95 -11.91
C SER A 105 4.27 29.31 -12.61
N PRO A 106 3.70 30.51 -12.34
CA PRO A 106 2.51 30.99 -13.04
C PRO A 106 2.73 31.18 -14.55
N GLU A 107 3.95 31.58 -14.94
CA GLU A 107 4.32 31.81 -16.35
C GLU A 107 4.33 30.49 -17.11
N GLU A 108 4.94 29.46 -16.54
CA GLU A 108 4.98 28.13 -17.12
C GLU A 108 3.58 27.52 -17.23
N ARG A 109 2.73 27.70 -16.22
CA ARG A 109 1.33 27.29 -16.30
C ARG A 109 0.57 27.96 -17.44
N LYS A 110 0.77 29.26 -17.64
CA LYS A 110 0.17 29.99 -18.77
C LYS A 110 0.73 29.50 -20.11
N ARG A 111 2.05 29.27 -20.21
CA ARG A 111 2.71 28.74 -21.40
C ARG A 111 2.13 27.38 -21.77
N LEU A 112 2.14 26.43 -20.85
CA LEU A 112 1.62 25.08 -21.08
C LEU A 112 0.14 25.11 -21.48
N LYS A 113 -0.68 25.91 -20.80
CA LYS A 113 -2.10 26.04 -21.15
C LYS A 113 -2.30 26.51 -22.58
N ARG A 114 -1.62 27.58 -23.01
CA ARG A 114 -1.70 28.10 -24.40
C ARG A 114 -1.23 27.07 -25.43
N LEU A 115 -0.12 26.38 -25.15
CA LEU A 115 0.38 25.33 -26.05
C LEU A 115 -0.65 24.21 -26.26
N ILE A 116 -1.24 23.70 -25.19
CA ILE A 116 -2.24 22.64 -25.31
C ILE A 116 -3.53 23.13 -25.96
N GLU A 117 -3.99 24.34 -25.65
CA GLU A 117 -5.15 24.94 -26.30
C GLU A 117 -4.96 25.07 -27.82
N SER A 118 -3.74 25.26 -28.30
CA SER A 118 -3.46 25.37 -29.75
C SER A 118 -3.43 24.04 -30.51
N ILE A 119 -3.19 22.92 -29.83
CA ILE A 119 -3.05 21.60 -30.49
C ILE A 119 -4.16 20.61 -30.15
N LYS A 120 -4.97 20.86 -29.10
CA LYS A 120 -6.01 19.92 -28.68
C LYS A 120 -7.12 19.81 -29.73
N PRO A 121 -7.62 18.59 -30.03
CA PRO A 121 -8.78 18.42 -30.90
C PRO A 121 -10.07 18.97 -30.23
N LYS A 122 -11.05 19.26 -31.02
CA LYS A 122 -12.39 19.65 -30.55
C LYS A 122 -13.03 18.53 -29.74
N ASN A 123 -13.79 18.88 -28.70
CA ASN A 123 -14.49 17.97 -27.79
C ASN A 123 -13.57 17.10 -26.92
N TYR A 124 -12.31 17.47 -26.79
CA TYR A 124 -11.39 16.87 -25.85
C TYR A 124 -10.85 17.91 -24.87
N GLY A 125 -11.00 17.63 -23.58
CA GLY A 125 -10.31 18.34 -22.52
C GLY A 125 -8.96 17.72 -22.22
N VAL A 126 -8.08 18.49 -21.64
CA VAL A 126 -6.71 18.02 -21.31
C VAL A 126 -6.30 18.54 -19.93
N ILE A 127 -5.76 17.64 -19.09
CA ILE A 127 -5.09 18.02 -17.86
C ILE A 127 -3.58 17.84 -18.07
N VAL A 128 -2.83 18.92 -17.87
CA VAL A 128 -1.37 18.91 -17.97
C VAL A 128 -0.78 18.49 -16.64
N ARG A 129 0.04 17.44 -16.64
CA ARG A 129 0.70 16.89 -15.44
C ARG A 129 1.99 17.66 -15.11
N THR A 130 2.51 17.52 -13.91
CA THR A 130 3.75 18.16 -13.46
C THR A 130 4.98 17.79 -14.29
N VAL A 131 5.03 16.57 -14.81
CA VAL A 131 6.14 16.07 -15.64
C VAL A 131 6.25 16.82 -16.99
N ALA A 132 5.22 17.55 -17.37
CA ALA A 132 5.18 18.36 -18.60
C ALA A 132 6.01 19.66 -18.51
N GLU A 133 6.43 20.06 -17.31
CA GLU A 133 7.20 21.28 -17.08
C GLU A 133 8.46 21.31 -17.95
N GLY A 134 8.71 22.42 -18.65
CA GLY A 134 9.84 22.61 -19.54
C GLY A 134 9.82 21.82 -20.85
N LYS A 135 8.81 20.97 -21.13
CA LYS A 135 8.75 20.18 -22.35
C LYS A 135 8.32 21.01 -23.57
N LYS A 136 8.73 20.54 -24.74
CA LYS A 136 8.42 21.15 -26.05
C LYS A 136 7.05 20.70 -26.56
N VAL A 137 6.41 21.51 -27.40
CA VAL A 137 5.08 21.25 -27.98
C VAL A 137 5.01 19.94 -28.77
N ALA A 138 6.07 19.56 -29.46
CA ALA A 138 6.12 18.31 -30.24
C ALA A 138 5.86 17.05 -29.39
N VAL A 139 6.35 17.04 -28.13
CA VAL A 139 6.11 15.94 -27.19
C VAL A 139 4.62 15.83 -26.85
N PHE A 140 3.95 16.96 -26.65
CA PHE A 140 2.53 17.00 -26.33
C PHE A 140 1.66 16.63 -27.53
N ASP A 141 2.02 17.07 -28.72
CA ASP A 141 1.28 16.76 -29.97
C ASP A 141 1.31 15.26 -30.27
N SER A 142 2.49 14.64 -30.14
CA SER A 142 2.64 13.20 -30.33
C SER A 142 1.83 12.40 -29.31
N GLU A 143 1.96 12.73 -28.02
CA GLU A 143 1.23 12.04 -26.95
C GLU A 143 -0.29 12.24 -27.05
N LEU A 144 -0.73 13.44 -27.43
CA LEU A 144 -2.15 13.74 -27.59
C LEU A 144 -2.77 12.93 -28.74
N LYS A 145 -2.08 12.81 -29.86
CA LYS A 145 -2.52 11.98 -31.00
C LYS A 145 -2.64 10.51 -30.60
N GLU A 146 -1.65 9.99 -29.91
CA GLU A 146 -1.65 8.61 -29.39
C GLU A 146 -2.84 8.35 -28.45
N LEU A 147 -3.08 9.25 -27.49
CA LEU A 147 -4.19 9.11 -26.52
C LEU A 147 -5.55 9.16 -27.23
N VAL A 148 -5.73 10.06 -28.21
CA VAL A 148 -6.96 10.16 -29.01
C VAL A 148 -7.18 8.90 -29.83
N GLU A 149 -6.15 8.43 -30.54
CA GLU A 149 -6.21 7.21 -31.34
C GLU A 149 -6.55 5.98 -30.49
N ARG A 150 -5.93 5.86 -29.31
CA ARG A 150 -6.20 4.80 -28.35
C ARG A 150 -7.67 4.80 -27.91
N PHE A 151 -8.23 5.97 -27.59
CA PHE A 151 -9.63 6.10 -27.24
C PHE A 151 -10.56 5.72 -28.38
N GLU A 152 -10.38 6.34 -29.54
CA GLU A 152 -11.27 6.15 -30.68
C GLU A 152 -11.21 4.70 -31.21
N THR A 153 -10.03 4.07 -31.17
CA THR A 153 -9.86 2.65 -31.56
C THR A 153 -10.60 1.72 -30.63
N ALA A 154 -10.56 1.97 -29.32
CA ALA A 154 -11.29 1.18 -28.34
C ALA A 154 -12.81 1.19 -28.60
N PHE A 155 -13.37 2.33 -29.00
CA PHE A 155 -14.79 2.46 -29.27
C PHE A 155 -15.20 2.03 -30.70
N LYS A 156 -14.28 1.83 -31.64
CA LYS A 156 -14.60 1.30 -32.98
C LYS A 156 -15.23 -0.10 -32.94
N HIS A 157 -14.81 -0.92 -31.98
CA HIS A 157 -15.25 -2.31 -31.81
C HIS A 157 -16.39 -2.48 -30.82
N ILE A 158 -16.98 -1.39 -30.30
CA ILE A 158 -18.00 -1.47 -29.27
C ILE A 158 -19.25 -2.26 -29.69
N ARG A 159 -19.55 -2.30 -30.98
CA ARG A 159 -20.68 -3.07 -31.55
C ARG A 159 -20.53 -4.58 -31.36
N GLU A 160 -19.29 -5.08 -31.26
CA GLU A 160 -18.96 -6.50 -31.16
C GLU A 160 -18.87 -6.96 -29.68
N ILE A 161 -19.12 -6.00 -28.76
CA ILE A 161 -18.93 -6.22 -27.32
C ILE A 161 -20.29 -6.47 -26.66
N GLU A 162 -20.41 -7.61 -25.97
CA GLU A 162 -21.55 -7.90 -25.11
C GLU A 162 -21.23 -7.47 -23.66
N PRO A 163 -21.97 -6.49 -23.12
CA PRO A 163 -21.79 -6.07 -21.73
C PRO A 163 -22.14 -7.16 -20.72
N PRO A 164 -21.48 -7.21 -19.55
CA PRO A 164 -20.40 -6.33 -19.10
C PRO A 164 -19.03 -6.76 -19.65
N LYS A 165 -18.30 -5.86 -20.33
CA LYS A 165 -16.97 -6.15 -20.86
C LYS A 165 -16.04 -4.94 -20.78
N LEU A 166 -14.75 -5.21 -20.62
CA LEU A 166 -13.69 -4.21 -20.66
C LEU A 166 -13.53 -3.66 -22.08
N ILE A 167 -13.73 -2.35 -22.27
CA ILE A 167 -13.58 -1.67 -23.56
C ILE A 167 -12.14 -1.20 -23.74
N LEU A 168 -11.58 -0.56 -22.71
CA LEU A 168 -10.21 -0.03 -22.69
C LEU A 168 -9.57 -0.35 -21.36
N GLY A 169 -8.56 -1.21 -21.38
CA GLY A 169 -7.74 -1.50 -20.21
C GLY A 169 -6.68 -0.44 -19.96
N GLU A 170 -6.28 -0.29 -18.70
CA GLU A 170 -5.04 0.40 -18.34
C GLU A 170 -3.87 -0.35 -19.01
N ILE A 171 -2.77 0.37 -19.25
CA ILE A 171 -1.50 -0.25 -19.59
C ILE A 171 -1.16 -1.23 -18.45
N ASP A 172 -0.39 -2.28 -18.75
CA ASP A 172 0.05 -3.21 -17.71
C ASP A 172 0.61 -2.46 -16.48
N ARG A 173 0.54 -3.10 -15.32
CA ARG A 173 0.86 -2.46 -14.04
C ARG A 173 2.27 -1.90 -14.00
N THR A 174 3.22 -2.57 -14.64
CA THR A 174 4.64 -2.16 -14.68
C THR A 174 4.81 -0.90 -15.50
N SER A 175 4.24 -0.86 -16.70
CA SER A 175 4.26 0.31 -17.59
C SER A 175 3.52 1.50 -16.95
N ALA A 176 2.40 1.27 -16.28
CA ALA A 176 1.67 2.32 -15.56
C ALA A 176 2.51 2.92 -14.42
N ILE A 177 3.19 2.09 -13.63
CA ILE A 177 4.09 2.54 -12.57
C ILE A 177 5.24 3.36 -13.18
N LEU A 178 5.93 2.85 -14.20
CA LEU A 178 7.03 3.56 -14.85
C LEU A 178 6.57 4.89 -15.45
N ARG A 179 5.42 4.92 -16.13
CA ARG A 179 4.83 6.15 -16.64
C ARG A 179 4.68 7.22 -15.54
N ASP A 180 4.25 6.81 -14.35
CA ASP A 180 3.87 7.72 -13.28
C ASP A 180 5.04 8.14 -12.39
N ILE A 181 6.03 7.26 -12.15
CA ILE A 181 7.12 7.53 -11.20
C ILE A 181 8.47 7.82 -11.85
N LEU A 182 8.68 7.43 -13.14
CA LEU A 182 9.95 7.63 -13.81
C LEU A 182 10.32 9.12 -13.88
N ASN A 183 11.44 9.48 -13.29
CA ASN A 183 11.96 10.84 -13.26
C ASN A 183 13.48 10.82 -13.54
N PRO A 184 14.16 11.97 -13.64
CA PRO A 184 15.60 12.03 -13.92
C PRO A 184 16.48 11.30 -12.91
N SER A 185 16.06 11.14 -11.66
CA SER A 185 16.84 10.47 -10.60
C SER A 185 16.88 8.94 -10.74
N PHE A 186 16.10 8.33 -11.65
CA PHE A 186 16.18 6.90 -11.92
C PHE A 186 17.45 6.58 -12.70
N GLU A 187 18.33 5.79 -12.10
CA GLU A 187 19.59 5.32 -12.68
C GLU A 187 19.47 3.93 -13.28
N ASN A 188 18.73 3.03 -12.63
CA ASN A 188 18.59 1.65 -13.07
C ASN A 188 17.17 1.13 -12.79
N VAL A 189 16.72 0.22 -13.67
CA VAL A 189 15.52 -0.61 -13.53
C VAL A 189 15.96 -2.06 -13.67
N TYR A 190 15.97 -2.79 -12.58
CA TYR A 190 16.38 -4.19 -12.58
C TYR A 190 15.19 -5.12 -12.76
N VAL A 191 15.30 -6.08 -13.65
CA VAL A 191 14.23 -7.02 -14.01
C VAL A 191 14.80 -8.43 -14.09
N ASN A 192 14.13 -9.40 -13.47
CA ASN A 192 14.54 -10.82 -13.47
C ASN A 192 13.74 -11.70 -14.47
N ASP A 193 12.89 -11.09 -15.28
CA ASP A 193 12.20 -11.72 -16.39
C ASP A 193 12.66 -11.09 -17.71
N ILE A 194 13.09 -11.94 -18.65
CA ILE A 194 13.67 -11.49 -19.91
C ILE A 194 12.63 -10.88 -20.85
N THR A 195 11.39 -11.42 -20.82
CA THR A 195 10.28 -10.91 -21.65
C THR A 195 9.85 -9.55 -21.14
N LEU A 196 9.61 -9.43 -19.85
CA LEU A 196 9.26 -8.17 -19.19
C LEU A 196 10.36 -7.11 -19.38
N SER A 197 11.64 -7.51 -19.34
CA SER A 197 12.77 -6.59 -19.61
C SER A 197 12.70 -6.00 -21.02
N LYS A 198 12.36 -6.80 -22.02
CA LYS A 198 12.18 -6.34 -23.41
C LYS A 198 10.96 -5.42 -23.55
N GLU A 199 9.84 -5.76 -22.91
CA GLU A 199 8.62 -4.96 -22.93
C GLU A 199 8.85 -3.59 -22.27
N ILE A 200 9.49 -3.55 -21.10
CA ILE A 200 9.84 -2.30 -20.42
C ILE A 200 10.77 -1.45 -21.28
N ARG A 201 11.79 -2.04 -21.91
CA ARG A 201 12.70 -1.31 -22.77
C ARG A 201 11.97 -0.73 -23.98
N HIS A 202 11.10 -1.51 -24.60
CA HIS A 202 10.25 -1.03 -25.70
C HIS A 202 9.32 0.09 -25.24
N PHE A 203 8.69 -0.04 -24.10
CA PHE A 203 7.85 1.02 -23.52
C PHE A 203 8.65 2.30 -23.24
N LEU A 204 9.86 2.20 -22.68
CA LEU A 204 10.73 3.35 -22.45
C LEU A 204 11.18 4.03 -23.75
N THR A 205 11.34 3.27 -24.86
CA THR A 205 11.64 3.86 -26.18
C THR A 205 10.56 4.85 -26.61
N THR A 206 9.31 4.58 -26.24
CA THR A 206 8.17 5.47 -26.55
C THR A 206 8.08 6.67 -25.61
N ILE A 207 8.21 6.47 -24.28
CA ILE A 207 7.93 7.54 -23.30
C ILE A 207 9.16 8.33 -22.87
N ALA A 208 10.37 7.76 -22.96
CA ALA A 208 11.64 8.35 -22.52
C ALA A 208 12.82 7.68 -23.22
N PRO A 209 13.01 7.93 -24.55
CA PRO A 209 14.04 7.26 -25.35
C PRO A 209 15.44 7.34 -24.76
N GLU A 210 15.73 8.46 -24.08
CA GLU A 210 17.00 8.73 -23.38
C GLU A 210 17.26 7.82 -22.17
N LYS A 211 16.24 7.09 -21.72
CA LYS A 211 16.28 6.23 -20.53
C LYS A 211 16.17 4.73 -20.84
N GLN A 212 16.15 4.32 -22.09
CA GLN A 212 15.99 2.90 -22.46
C GLN A 212 17.11 1.99 -21.93
N ASP A 213 18.32 2.52 -21.78
CA ASP A 213 19.52 1.77 -21.36
C ASP A 213 19.61 1.54 -19.85
N ILE A 214 18.74 2.18 -19.07
CA ILE A 214 18.70 1.94 -17.63
C ILE A 214 18.10 0.57 -17.26
N VAL A 215 17.43 -0.11 -18.22
CA VAL A 215 16.81 -1.43 -17.97
C VAL A 215 17.89 -2.52 -18.01
N LYS A 216 18.10 -3.16 -16.85
CA LYS A 216 19.10 -4.20 -16.67
C LYS A 216 18.42 -5.51 -16.30
N TYR A 217 18.75 -6.56 -17.06
CA TYR A 217 18.35 -7.91 -16.72
C TYR A 217 19.27 -8.48 -15.63
N VAL A 218 18.69 -9.12 -14.64
CA VAL A 218 19.39 -9.83 -13.55
C VAL A 218 18.98 -11.29 -13.60
N SER A 219 19.98 -12.21 -13.51
CA SER A 219 19.71 -13.64 -13.47
C SER A 219 18.75 -14.01 -12.33
N PRO A 220 17.75 -14.89 -12.57
CA PRO A 220 16.80 -15.32 -11.55
C PRO A 220 17.37 -16.28 -10.49
N GLU A 221 18.66 -16.61 -10.53
CA GLU A 221 19.32 -17.52 -9.58
C GLU A 221 19.22 -17.05 -8.12
N ILE A 222 19.25 -15.73 -7.92
CA ILE A 222 19.03 -15.11 -6.61
C ILE A 222 17.79 -14.23 -6.72
N PRO A 223 16.83 -14.31 -5.76
CA PRO A 223 15.69 -13.42 -5.74
C PRO A 223 16.12 -11.96 -5.78
N ILE A 224 15.54 -11.18 -6.69
CA ILE A 224 16.00 -9.81 -6.96
C ILE A 224 15.95 -8.90 -5.71
N LEU A 225 14.99 -9.10 -4.82
CA LEU A 225 14.87 -8.33 -3.58
C LEU A 225 15.96 -8.67 -2.59
N ASP A 226 16.36 -9.95 -2.53
CA ASP A 226 17.48 -10.41 -1.69
C ASP A 226 18.82 -9.91 -2.22
N HIS A 227 19.00 -9.93 -3.54
CA HIS A 227 20.21 -9.42 -4.20
C HIS A 227 20.53 -7.97 -3.80
N PHE A 228 19.49 -7.13 -3.67
CA PHE A 228 19.61 -5.73 -3.25
C PHE A 228 19.37 -5.50 -1.75
N GLY A 229 19.19 -6.57 -0.96
CA GLY A 229 18.90 -6.46 0.47
C GLY A 229 17.56 -5.78 0.82
N VAL A 230 16.66 -5.64 -0.17
CA VAL A 230 15.37 -4.97 -0.03
C VAL A 230 14.46 -5.75 0.91
N ASP A 231 14.48 -7.08 0.85
CA ASP A 231 13.64 -7.93 1.70
C ASP A 231 13.93 -7.74 3.20
N LYS A 232 15.22 -7.62 3.56
CA LYS A 232 15.65 -7.29 4.93
C LYS A 232 15.15 -5.88 5.36
N GLN A 233 15.25 -4.90 4.46
CA GLN A 233 14.77 -3.55 4.72
C GLN A 233 13.25 -3.50 4.90
N ILE A 234 12.49 -4.24 4.08
CA ILE A 234 11.03 -4.35 4.22
C ILE A 234 10.68 -4.92 5.60
N LYS A 235 11.28 -6.06 5.98
CA LYS A 235 11.03 -6.71 7.26
C LYS A 235 11.37 -5.80 8.45
N SER A 236 12.50 -5.11 8.41
CA SER A 236 12.90 -4.17 9.47
C SER A 236 12.04 -2.91 9.52
N SER A 237 11.53 -2.44 8.38
CA SER A 237 10.75 -1.21 8.28
C SER A 237 9.27 -1.39 8.60
N LEU A 238 8.72 -2.61 8.57
CA LEU A 238 7.29 -2.87 8.77
C LEU A 238 6.98 -3.44 10.18
N GLY A 239 7.97 -3.61 11.03
CA GLY A 239 7.80 -4.03 12.43
C GLY A 239 7.08 -2.98 13.29
N LYS A 240 6.58 -3.39 14.45
CA LYS A 240 5.99 -2.48 15.45
C LYS A 240 6.98 -1.39 15.89
N THR A 241 8.25 -1.74 16.04
CA THR A 241 9.35 -0.83 16.39
C THR A 241 10.21 -0.56 15.16
N VAL A 242 10.45 0.69 14.87
CA VAL A 242 11.27 1.14 13.73
C VAL A 242 12.41 2.00 14.25
N SER A 243 13.62 1.49 14.14
CA SER A 243 14.82 2.24 14.52
C SER A 243 15.24 3.21 13.42
N PHE A 244 15.67 4.40 13.80
CA PHE A 244 16.21 5.42 12.91
C PHE A 244 17.52 5.98 13.47
N LYS A 245 17.93 7.18 13.08
CA LYS A 245 19.25 7.75 13.41
C LYS A 245 19.64 7.57 14.88
N ASN A 246 20.87 7.09 15.10
CA ASN A 246 21.57 7.10 16.40
C ASN A 246 20.89 6.29 17.53
N GLY A 247 20.17 5.23 17.21
CA GLY A 247 19.53 4.36 18.19
C GLY A 247 18.19 4.84 18.72
N ALA A 248 17.68 5.97 18.22
CA ALA A 248 16.31 6.38 18.44
C ALA A 248 15.34 5.48 17.63
N TYR A 249 14.11 5.34 18.11
CA TYR A 249 13.13 4.48 17.46
C TYR A 249 11.70 5.01 17.61
N LEU A 250 10.85 4.61 16.66
CA LEU A 250 9.41 4.81 16.69
C LEU A 250 8.73 3.53 17.15
N ILE A 251 7.65 3.66 17.92
CA ILE A 251 6.68 2.60 18.15
C ILE A 251 5.42 2.97 17.38
N ILE A 252 4.99 2.11 16.47
CA ILE A 252 3.83 2.34 15.59
C ILE A 252 2.74 1.35 15.95
N GLU A 253 1.60 1.85 16.40
CA GLU A 253 0.45 1.03 16.77
C GLU A 253 -0.80 1.45 15.99
N HIS A 254 -1.66 0.47 15.74
CA HIS A 254 -2.93 0.67 15.08
C HIS A 254 -4.05 0.42 16.08
N THR A 255 -4.92 1.39 16.24
CA THR A 255 -6.19 1.24 16.96
C THR A 255 -7.33 1.13 15.96
N GLU A 256 -8.54 0.91 16.42
CA GLU A 256 -9.72 0.86 15.55
C GLU A 256 -9.95 2.18 14.79
N ALA A 257 -9.71 3.33 15.43
CA ALA A 257 -10.04 4.66 14.89
C ALA A 257 -8.84 5.41 14.31
N PHE A 258 -7.63 5.23 14.85
CA PHE A 258 -6.45 5.99 14.46
C PHE A 258 -5.16 5.20 14.62
N HIS A 259 -4.10 5.75 14.03
CA HIS A 259 -2.74 5.26 14.18
C HIS A 259 -2.04 6.12 15.24
N VAL A 260 -1.27 5.49 16.12
CA VAL A 260 -0.46 6.16 17.13
C VAL A 260 1.01 5.88 16.89
N ILE A 261 1.82 6.91 16.96
CA ILE A 261 3.27 6.83 16.78
C ILE A 261 3.92 7.50 18.00
N ASP A 262 4.71 6.73 18.74
CA ASP A 262 5.48 7.19 19.88
C ASP A 262 6.96 7.31 19.51
N VAL A 263 7.60 8.42 19.87
CA VAL A 263 8.99 8.75 19.54
C VAL A 263 9.87 8.56 20.76
N ASN A 264 10.85 7.66 20.65
CA ASN A 264 11.79 7.32 21.70
C ASN A 264 13.23 7.68 21.33
N SER A 265 13.96 8.36 22.23
CA SER A 265 15.36 8.74 22.05
C SER A 265 16.35 7.58 22.15
N GLY A 266 15.92 6.43 22.69
CA GLY A 266 16.82 5.32 23.02
C GLY A 266 17.83 5.67 24.11
N ASN A 267 18.99 4.96 24.13
CA ASN A 267 20.05 5.14 25.14
C ASN A 267 20.93 6.37 24.89
N ARG A 268 20.43 7.39 24.23
CA ARG A 268 21.19 8.55 23.83
C ARG A 268 21.20 9.62 24.94
N THR A 269 22.06 9.44 25.92
CA THR A 269 22.47 10.51 26.83
C THR A 269 23.90 10.92 26.44
N LYS A 270 24.05 11.90 25.55
CA LYS A 270 25.31 12.62 25.42
C LYS A 270 25.49 13.41 26.70
N LEU A 271 26.48 13.03 27.50
CA LEU A 271 26.94 13.85 28.63
C LEU A 271 27.37 15.23 28.06
N GLY A 272 26.62 16.26 28.37
CA GLY A 272 27.00 17.65 28.07
C GLY A 272 26.07 18.45 27.16
N ASP A 273 25.15 17.84 26.42
CA ASP A 273 24.17 18.59 25.60
C ASP A 273 22.92 18.96 26.41
N ASP A 274 22.37 20.15 26.16
CA ASP A 274 21.09 20.59 26.71
C ASP A 274 19.98 19.59 26.28
N GLN A 275 19.19 19.13 27.23
CA GLN A 275 18.10 18.17 27.01
C GLN A 275 17.15 18.62 25.89
N GLU A 276 16.89 19.91 25.81
CA GLU A 276 16.05 20.55 24.79
C GLU A 276 16.64 20.40 23.38
N THR A 277 17.96 20.56 23.25
CA THR A 277 18.67 20.43 21.95
C THR A 277 18.65 18.98 21.48
N ASN A 278 18.86 18.01 22.38
CA ASN A 278 18.75 16.59 22.07
C ASN A 278 17.33 16.20 21.65
N ALA A 279 16.31 16.68 22.37
CA ALA A 279 14.92 16.45 22.03
C ALA A 279 14.58 16.97 20.62
N LEU A 280 15.04 18.18 20.30
CA LEU A 280 14.82 18.74 18.97
C LEU A 280 15.50 17.91 17.87
N GLU A 281 16.77 17.51 18.07
CA GLU A 281 17.50 16.72 17.05
C GLU A 281 16.83 15.37 16.80
N VAL A 282 16.39 14.69 17.85
CA VAL A 282 15.67 13.42 17.73
C VAL A 282 14.34 13.62 17.05
N ASN A 283 13.57 14.63 17.45
CA ASN A 283 12.25 14.92 16.89
C ASN A 283 12.31 15.30 15.39
N LEU A 284 13.33 16.05 14.97
CA LEU A 284 13.53 16.38 13.55
C LEU A 284 13.84 15.13 12.72
N ALA A 285 14.69 14.24 13.24
CA ALA A 285 14.99 12.97 12.58
C ALA A 285 13.75 12.03 12.59
N ALA A 286 12.98 12.02 13.68
CA ALA A 286 11.73 11.29 13.78
C ALA A 286 10.71 11.77 12.74
N ALA A 287 10.60 13.08 12.49
CA ALA A 287 9.69 13.63 11.49
C ALA A 287 9.99 13.09 10.07
N GLU A 288 11.27 12.96 9.70
CA GLU A 288 11.68 12.35 8.43
C GLU A 288 11.25 10.87 8.37
N GLU A 289 11.50 10.11 9.43
CA GLU A 289 11.14 8.69 9.47
C GLU A 289 9.63 8.49 9.52
N VAL A 290 8.88 9.29 10.28
CA VAL A 290 7.42 9.26 10.31
C VAL A 290 6.85 9.49 8.92
N ALA A 291 7.27 10.53 8.20
CA ALA A 291 6.82 10.80 6.83
C ALA A 291 7.10 9.61 5.91
N ARG A 292 8.28 8.98 6.04
CA ARG A 292 8.65 7.77 5.30
C ARG A 292 7.74 6.59 5.65
N GLN A 293 7.45 6.37 6.94
CA GLN A 293 6.60 5.27 7.41
C GLN A 293 5.14 5.43 6.97
N LEU A 294 4.60 6.66 6.99
CA LEU A 294 3.25 6.93 6.50
C LEU A 294 3.08 6.53 5.02
N GLN A 295 4.12 6.78 4.20
CA GLN A 295 4.14 6.39 2.79
C GLN A 295 4.36 4.89 2.59
N LEU A 296 5.34 4.29 3.28
CA LEU A 296 5.69 2.86 3.15
C LEU A 296 4.53 1.95 3.55
N ARG A 297 3.84 2.29 4.64
CA ARG A 297 2.71 1.51 5.17
C ARG A 297 1.37 1.91 4.57
N ASP A 298 1.34 2.93 3.73
CA ASP A 298 0.13 3.55 3.18
C ASP A 298 -0.89 3.90 4.28
N MET A 299 -0.37 4.40 5.42
CA MET A 299 -1.20 4.74 6.57
C MET A 299 -2.10 5.92 6.24
N GLY A 300 -3.39 5.76 6.40
CA GLY A 300 -4.39 6.79 6.12
C GLY A 300 -5.45 6.86 7.21
N GLY A 301 -6.11 7.99 7.31
CA GLY A 301 -7.05 8.31 8.37
C GLY A 301 -6.45 9.32 9.35
N ILE A 302 -6.70 9.16 10.63
CA ILE A 302 -6.18 10.02 11.69
C ILE A 302 -4.90 9.38 12.25
N ILE A 303 -3.83 10.16 12.29
CA ILE A 303 -2.53 9.76 12.84
C ILE A 303 -2.19 10.73 13.97
N VAL A 304 -1.84 10.21 15.13
CA VAL A 304 -1.39 10.96 16.29
C VAL A 304 0.04 10.59 16.60
N ILE A 305 0.90 11.59 16.70
CA ILE A 305 2.33 11.40 16.94
C ILE A 305 2.67 12.06 18.26
N ASP A 306 3.27 11.28 19.14
CA ASP A 306 3.80 11.73 20.43
C ASP A 306 5.30 11.97 20.29
N PHE A 307 5.67 13.24 20.17
CA PHE A 307 7.06 13.67 20.08
C PHE A 307 7.65 13.89 21.46
N ILE A 308 8.97 13.78 21.57
CA ILE A 308 9.68 14.11 22.81
C ILE A 308 9.38 15.56 23.20
N ASP A 309 9.06 15.77 24.46
CA ASP A 309 8.67 17.07 24.99
C ASP A 309 9.72 18.16 24.74
N MET A 310 9.25 19.32 24.30
CA MET A 310 10.05 20.52 24.05
C MET A 310 9.40 21.73 24.72
N GLN A 311 10.20 22.47 25.49
CA GLN A 311 9.71 23.64 26.21
C GLN A 311 9.65 24.89 25.31
N LYS A 312 10.64 25.07 24.42
CA LYS A 312 10.76 26.26 23.57
C LYS A 312 9.76 26.24 22.43
N ALA A 313 8.94 27.29 22.33
CA ALA A 313 7.96 27.43 21.23
C ALA A 313 8.61 27.44 19.85
N GLU A 314 9.82 28.02 19.73
CA GLU A 314 10.59 28.04 18.48
C GLU A 314 10.94 26.63 17.99
N ASN A 315 11.30 25.73 18.91
CA ASN A 315 11.64 24.34 18.58
C ASN A 315 10.40 23.56 18.13
N ARG A 316 9.26 23.77 18.78
CA ARG A 316 7.97 23.21 18.34
C ARG A 316 7.59 23.70 16.94
N GLN A 317 7.83 24.97 16.65
CA GLN A 317 7.58 25.51 15.30
C GLN A 317 8.53 24.88 14.25
N LYS A 318 9.83 24.76 14.55
CA LYS A 318 10.81 24.10 13.67
C LYS A 318 10.40 22.66 13.35
N LEU A 319 9.95 21.92 14.34
CA LEU A 319 9.46 20.54 14.15
C LEU A 319 8.23 20.51 13.24
N PHE A 320 7.27 21.40 13.44
CA PHE A 320 6.08 21.51 12.60
C PHE A 320 6.42 21.83 11.13
N ASP A 321 7.33 22.78 10.92
CA ASP A 321 7.78 23.17 9.58
C ASP A 321 8.56 22.02 8.91
N LYS A 322 9.40 21.30 9.67
CA LYS A 322 10.10 20.11 9.18
C LYS A 322 9.14 19.00 8.76
N MET A 323 8.10 18.72 9.55
CA MET A 323 7.09 17.72 9.18
C MET A 323 6.35 18.11 7.90
N LYS A 324 6.00 19.38 7.73
CA LYS A 324 5.41 19.88 6.48
C LYS A 324 6.32 19.67 5.29
N GLU A 325 7.61 20.01 5.42
CA GLU A 325 8.62 19.80 4.39
C GLU A 325 8.72 18.33 3.98
N CYS A 326 8.84 17.43 4.97
CA CYS A 326 8.93 15.99 4.72
C CYS A 326 7.66 15.40 4.03
N MET A 327 6.50 15.96 4.33
CA MET A 327 5.23 15.51 3.75
C MET A 327 4.91 16.16 2.40
N GLU A 328 5.64 17.20 1.93
CA GLU A 328 5.42 17.80 0.58
C GLU A 328 5.55 16.77 -0.56
N ILE A 329 6.38 15.76 -0.39
CA ILE A 329 6.61 14.70 -1.38
C ILE A 329 5.43 13.71 -1.45
N ASP A 330 4.62 13.63 -0.38
CA ASP A 330 3.51 12.70 -0.33
C ASP A 330 2.43 13.08 -1.36
N ARG A 331 2.02 12.07 -2.14
CA ARG A 331 0.98 12.24 -3.18
C ARG A 331 -0.43 12.23 -2.60
N ALA A 332 -0.62 11.61 -1.43
CA ALA A 332 -1.91 11.55 -0.76
C ALA A 332 -2.26 12.93 -0.16
N LYS A 333 -3.52 13.32 -0.27
CA LYS A 333 -4.01 14.54 0.36
C LYS A 333 -3.91 14.41 1.87
N HIS A 334 -3.26 15.35 2.53
CA HIS A 334 -3.05 15.35 3.97
C HIS A 334 -3.19 16.75 4.56
N THR A 335 -3.43 16.80 5.86
CA THR A 335 -3.47 18.04 6.66
C THR A 335 -2.72 17.79 7.95
N ILE A 336 -1.82 18.67 8.32
CA ILE A 336 -0.99 18.60 9.52
C ILE A 336 -1.40 19.75 10.44
N LEU A 337 -1.71 19.43 11.70
CA LEU A 337 -1.97 20.44 12.73
C LEU A 337 -0.72 20.72 13.54
N PRO A 338 -0.52 21.96 14.02
CA PRO A 338 0.56 22.30 14.95
C PRO A 338 0.51 21.41 16.20
N LEU A 339 1.65 21.30 16.90
CA LEU A 339 1.69 20.57 18.17
C LEU A 339 0.67 21.14 19.17
N SER A 340 -0.06 20.24 19.77
CA SER A 340 -1.00 20.58 20.84
C SER A 340 -0.26 21.04 22.11
N LYS A 341 -0.99 21.51 23.11
CA LYS A 341 -0.42 21.81 24.44
C LYS A 341 0.20 20.60 25.14
N PHE A 342 -0.18 19.39 24.72
CA PHE A 342 0.32 18.11 25.25
C PHE A 342 1.48 17.53 24.42
N GLY A 343 2.09 18.30 23.50
CA GLY A 343 3.19 17.80 22.66
C GLY A 343 2.76 16.94 21.47
N LEU A 344 1.48 16.65 21.33
CA LEU A 344 0.97 15.76 20.28
C LEU A 344 0.81 16.50 18.94
N MET A 345 1.31 15.89 17.87
CA MET A 345 1.03 16.32 16.49
C MET A 345 -0.05 15.43 15.87
N GLN A 346 -1.00 16.05 15.17
CA GLN A 346 -2.10 15.36 14.52
C GLN A 346 -1.99 15.53 13.01
N ILE A 347 -2.11 14.41 12.29
CA ILE A 347 -2.10 14.37 10.83
C ILE A 347 -3.36 13.65 10.36
N THR A 348 -4.07 14.23 9.40
CA THR A 348 -5.08 13.51 8.62
C THR A 348 -4.55 13.22 7.24
N ARG A 349 -4.59 11.97 6.79
CA ARG A 349 -4.11 11.54 5.47
C ARG A 349 -5.19 10.73 4.76
N GLN A 350 -5.43 11.04 3.49
CA GLN A 350 -6.41 10.31 2.68
C GLN A 350 -6.00 8.83 2.56
N ARG A 351 -6.96 7.93 2.81
CA ARG A 351 -6.76 6.50 2.54
C ARG A 351 -6.79 6.28 1.03
N VAL A 352 -5.66 5.91 0.47
CA VAL A 352 -5.50 5.61 -0.98
C VAL A 352 -5.63 4.12 -1.20
N ARG A 353 -5.08 3.29 -0.29
CA ARG A 353 -5.11 1.83 -0.30
C ARG A 353 -5.35 1.33 1.13
N PRO A 354 -5.66 0.03 1.31
CA PRO A 354 -5.58 -0.57 2.64
C PRO A 354 -4.18 -0.38 3.23
N ALA A 355 -4.10 -0.03 4.52
CA ALA A 355 -2.82 0.08 5.20
C ALA A 355 -2.09 -1.28 5.16
N MET A 356 -0.80 -1.25 4.86
CA MET A 356 0.03 -2.44 4.82
C MET A 356 0.47 -2.78 6.25
N THR A 357 -0.10 -3.85 6.79
CA THR A 357 0.36 -4.46 8.03
C THR A 357 1.00 -5.80 7.69
N VAL A 358 2.28 -5.93 7.97
CA VAL A 358 2.95 -7.23 7.91
C VAL A 358 3.07 -7.73 9.34
N ASP A 359 2.33 -8.77 9.66
CA ASP A 359 2.51 -9.45 10.93
C ASP A 359 3.79 -10.28 10.82
N THR A 360 4.86 -9.77 11.43
CA THR A 360 6.17 -10.42 11.47
C THR A 360 6.32 -11.31 12.70
N THR A 361 5.28 -11.40 13.54
CA THR A 361 5.28 -12.17 14.77
C THR A 361 4.43 -13.43 14.62
N GLU A 362 4.96 -14.54 15.05
CA GLU A 362 4.18 -15.77 15.25
C GLU A 362 3.75 -15.86 16.70
N LEU A 363 2.60 -16.47 16.93
CA LEU A 363 2.16 -16.75 18.29
C LEU A 363 3.22 -17.60 18.98
N CYS A 364 3.67 -17.14 20.16
CA CYS A 364 4.66 -17.89 20.92
C CYS A 364 4.11 -19.31 21.21
N PRO A 365 4.79 -20.37 20.78
CA PRO A 365 4.29 -21.74 20.98
C PRO A 365 4.26 -22.17 22.45
N VAL A 366 4.92 -21.42 23.32
CA VAL A 366 4.95 -21.72 24.78
C VAL A 366 3.80 -21.06 25.52
N CYS A 367 3.51 -19.80 25.23
CA CYS A 367 2.49 -19.04 25.95
C CYS A 367 1.25 -18.69 25.13
N HIS A 368 1.20 -19.06 23.86
CA HIS A 368 0.07 -18.79 22.93
C HIS A 368 -0.41 -17.34 22.98
N GLY A 369 0.51 -16.39 23.14
CA GLY A 369 0.22 -14.95 23.17
C GLY A 369 -0.10 -14.37 24.56
N THR A 370 -0.14 -15.19 25.63
CA THR A 370 -0.44 -14.71 26.99
C THR A 370 0.72 -13.98 27.66
N GLY A 371 1.96 -14.11 27.14
CA GLY A 371 3.19 -13.59 27.76
C GLY A 371 3.59 -14.31 29.04
N LYS A 372 2.83 -15.31 29.49
CA LYS A 372 3.09 -16.10 30.71
C LYS A 372 3.13 -17.57 30.34
N ALA A 373 4.20 -18.24 30.68
CA ALA A 373 4.31 -19.70 30.60
C ALA A 373 4.00 -20.30 31.96
N GLU A 374 3.45 -21.51 31.99
CA GLU A 374 3.29 -22.26 33.25
C GLU A 374 4.66 -22.54 33.86
N ALA A 375 4.72 -22.57 35.20
CA ALA A 375 5.98 -22.90 35.85
C ALA A 375 6.38 -24.35 35.54
N ALA A 376 7.63 -24.56 35.12
CA ALA A 376 8.13 -25.88 34.68
C ALA A 376 7.94 -26.99 35.76
N ILE A 377 7.89 -26.62 37.04
CA ILE A 377 7.65 -27.55 38.13
C ILE A 377 6.24 -28.15 38.05
N LEU A 378 5.23 -27.38 37.65
CA LEU A 378 3.85 -27.84 37.53
C LEU A 378 3.63 -28.86 36.39
N VAL A 379 4.47 -28.83 35.38
CA VAL A 379 4.39 -29.82 34.28
C VAL A 379 4.78 -31.21 34.76
N ILE A 380 5.72 -31.32 35.68
CA ILE A 380 6.12 -32.60 36.27
C ILE A 380 5.00 -33.18 37.12
N ASP A 381 4.31 -32.33 37.91
CA ASP A 381 3.17 -32.74 38.72
C ASP A 381 2.01 -33.20 37.83
N LYS A 382 1.68 -32.46 36.77
CA LYS A 382 0.67 -32.86 35.77
C LYS A 382 0.99 -34.20 35.10
N ILE A 383 2.26 -34.43 34.74
CA ILE A 383 2.68 -35.70 34.14
C ILE A 383 2.50 -36.83 35.16
N GLU A 384 2.77 -36.60 36.46
CA GLU A 384 2.60 -37.59 37.54
C GLU A 384 1.11 -37.89 37.74
N ASP A 385 0.25 -36.86 37.82
CA ASP A 385 -1.21 -37.02 37.99
C ASP A 385 -1.85 -37.80 36.84
N GLU A 386 -1.51 -37.46 35.58
CA GLU A 386 -1.99 -38.19 34.42
C GLU A 386 -1.43 -39.64 34.35
N LEU A 387 -0.18 -39.82 34.74
CA LEU A 387 0.42 -41.14 34.86
C LEU A 387 -0.36 -42.03 35.83
N GLU A 388 -0.70 -41.46 37.01
CA GLU A 388 -1.51 -42.15 38.04
C GLU A 388 -2.87 -42.52 37.49
N PHE A 389 -3.53 -41.59 36.80
CA PHE A 389 -4.82 -41.87 36.11
C PHE A 389 -4.71 -42.99 35.10
N PHE A 390 -3.67 -42.98 34.22
CA PHE A 390 -3.45 -44.07 33.26
C PHE A 390 -3.19 -45.44 33.90
N VAL A 391 -2.47 -45.45 35.03
CA VAL A 391 -2.18 -46.68 35.76
C VAL A 391 -3.45 -47.23 36.45
N CYS A 392 -4.23 -46.36 37.09
CA CYS A 392 -5.44 -46.77 37.85
C CYS A 392 -6.58 -47.19 36.93
N GLU A 393 -6.85 -46.43 35.85
CA GLU A 393 -7.97 -46.69 34.96
C GLU A 393 -7.67 -47.76 33.90
N LYS A 394 -6.53 -47.66 33.18
CA LYS A 394 -6.24 -48.54 32.05
C LYS A 394 -5.45 -49.80 32.42
N LYS A 395 -5.06 -49.95 33.70
CA LYS A 395 -4.28 -51.12 34.22
C LYS A 395 -3.04 -51.45 33.37
N ASN A 396 -2.46 -50.47 32.69
CA ASN A 396 -1.43 -50.70 31.71
C ASN A 396 -0.04 -50.67 32.42
N LYS A 397 0.64 -51.79 32.42
CA LYS A 397 1.97 -51.91 33.07
C LYS A 397 3.15 -51.48 32.19
N ARG A 398 2.93 -51.14 30.92
CA ARG A 398 3.96 -50.64 30.02
C ARG A 398 3.49 -49.30 29.44
N ILE A 399 4.13 -48.22 29.83
CA ILE A 399 3.77 -46.88 29.43
C ILE A 399 4.95 -46.24 28.71
N ILE A 400 4.66 -45.53 27.60
CA ILE A 400 5.63 -44.74 26.85
C ILE A 400 5.21 -43.30 26.99
N LEU A 401 6.07 -42.49 27.66
CA LEU A 401 5.89 -41.06 27.81
C LEU A 401 6.76 -40.36 26.76
N LYS A 402 6.13 -39.64 25.85
CA LYS A 402 6.81 -38.79 24.84
C LYS A 402 6.85 -37.37 25.38
N VAL A 403 8.05 -36.75 25.36
CA VAL A 403 8.28 -35.40 25.92
C VAL A 403 9.35 -34.66 25.10
N HIS A 404 9.37 -33.34 25.27
CA HIS A 404 10.49 -32.54 24.76
C HIS A 404 11.83 -32.99 25.35
N PRO A 405 12.97 -32.96 24.60
CA PRO A 405 14.28 -33.43 25.09
C PRO A 405 14.73 -32.82 26.43
N PHE A 406 14.44 -31.55 26.71
CA PHE A 406 14.77 -30.91 27.99
C PHE A 406 14.02 -31.54 29.18
N VAL A 407 12.73 -31.82 29.03
CA VAL A 407 11.91 -32.51 30.05
C VAL A 407 12.38 -33.95 30.18
N GLY A 408 12.66 -34.63 29.06
CA GLY A 408 13.18 -35.98 29.05
C GLY A 408 14.54 -36.11 29.78
N ALA A 409 15.45 -35.16 29.56
CA ALA A 409 16.73 -35.10 30.27
C ALA A 409 16.53 -34.90 31.79
N TYR A 410 15.61 -34.02 32.20
CA TYR A 410 15.28 -33.81 33.60
C TYR A 410 14.72 -35.08 34.25
N LEU A 411 13.74 -35.71 33.61
CA LEU A 411 13.11 -36.95 34.11
C LEU A 411 14.06 -38.13 34.21
N LYS A 412 15.13 -38.17 33.43
CA LYS A 412 16.16 -39.22 33.37
C LYS A 412 17.37 -38.92 34.29
N LYS A 413 17.51 -37.71 34.80
CA LYS A 413 18.69 -37.24 35.56
C LYS A 413 18.89 -37.97 36.88
N GLY A 414 20.09 -38.51 37.10
CA GLY A 414 20.54 -39.08 38.39
C GLY A 414 20.22 -40.56 38.60
N LEU A 415 20.84 -41.15 39.66
CA LEU A 415 20.64 -42.56 40.04
C LEU A 415 19.21 -42.86 40.52
N LEU A 416 18.57 -41.89 41.21
CA LEU A 416 17.18 -41.94 41.62
C LEU A 416 16.33 -41.00 40.78
N SER A 417 16.40 -41.14 39.43
CA SER A 417 15.66 -40.31 38.50
C SER A 417 14.13 -40.38 38.73
N MET A 418 13.39 -39.32 38.40
CA MET A 418 11.92 -39.28 38.50
C MET A 418 11.28 -40.47 37.77
N ARG A 419 11.79 -40.83 36.58
CA ARG A 419 11.39 -42.03 35.87
C ARG A 419 11.44 -43.30 36.71
N ARG A 420 12.57 -43.51 37.46
CA ARG A 420 12.72 -44.68 38.31
C ARG A 420 11.81 -44.63 39.54
N LYS A 421 11.66 -43.44 40.15
CA LYS A 421 10.74 -43.23 41.27
C LYS A 421 9.29 -43.61 40.88
N TRP A 422 8.82 -43.09 39.74
CA TRP A 422 7.49 -43.40 39.24
C TRP A 422 7.34 -44.85 38.83
N ALA A 423 8.31 -45.43 38.13
CA ALA A 423 8.30 -46.86 37.80
C ALA A 423 8.20 -47.78 39.02
N PHE A 424 8.89 -47.43 40.11
CA PHE A 424 8.86 -48.17 41.36
C PHE A 424 7.56 -47.93 42.13
N ARG A 425 7.11 -46.65 42.26
CA ARG A 425 5.90 -46.25 42.99
C ARG A 425 4.64 -46.89 42.40
N TYR A 426 4.52 -46.88 41.08
CA TYR A 426 3.34 -47.35 40.36
C TYR A 426 3.46 -48.78 39.83
N HIS A 427 4.55 -49.48 40.09
CA HIS A 427 4.86 -50.83 39.60
C HIS A 427 4.70 -51.02 38.09
N ILE A 428 5.22 -50.04 37.29
CA ILE A 428 5.14 -50.00 35.85
C ILE A 428 6.48 -50.00 35.16
N SER A 429 6.51 -50.33 33.88
CA SER A 429 7.65 -50.13 32.99
C SER A 429 7.43 -48.80 32.23
N LEU A 430 8.13 -47.71 32.66
CA LEU A 430 8.03 -46.40 32.04
C LEU A 430 9.22 -46.17 31.09
N LYS A 431 8.92 -45.97 29.82
CA LYS A 431 9.90 -45.59 28.78
C LYS A 431 9.68 -44.14 28.44
N ILE A 432 10.73 -43.31 28.47
CA ILE A 432 10.70 -41.91 28.07
C ILE A 432 11.35 -41.81 26.68
N VAL A 433 10.60 -41.23 25.76
CA VAL A 433 11.01 -40.97 24.36
C VAL A 433 11.11 -39.46 24.15
N ASP A 434 12.28 -38.99 23.73
CA ASP A 434 12.52 -37.60 23.45
C ASP A 434 12.02 -37.28 22.04
N VAL A 435 11.15 -36.26 21.90
CA VAL A 435 10.58 -35.82 20.64
C VAL A 435 10.97 -34.35 20.42
N PRO A 436 11.94 -34.07 19.55
CA PRO A 436 12.45 -32.69 19.34
C PRO A 436 11.42 -31.70 18.76
N SER A 437 10.36 -32.21 18.12
CA SER A 437 9.30 -31.40 17.52
C SER A 437 8.23 -30.98 18.51
N TYR A 438 8.24 -31.48 19.75
CA TYR A 438 7.30 -31.08 20.79
C TYR A 438 7.69 -29.73 21.39
N TYR A 439 6.68 -28.97 21.82
CA TYR A 439 6.93 -27.81 22.66
C TYR A 439 7.48 -28.22 24.04
N ILE A 440 8.13 -27.29 24.73
CA ILE A 440 8.85 -27.59 25.99
C ILE A 440 7.94 -28.27 27.04
N TYR A 441 6.65 -27.90 27.09
CA TYR A 441 5.68 -28.44 28.05
C TYR A 441 4.69 -29.43 27.43
N GLU A 442 4.91 -29.81 26.20
CA GLU A 442 4.09 -30.81 25.52
C GLU A 442 4.54 -32.21 25.86
N TYR A 443 3.57 -33.05 26.23
CA TYR A 443 3.81 -34.46 26.52
C TYR A 443 2.61 -35.30 26.12
N HIS A 444 2.84 -36.57 25.83
CA HIS A 444 1.82 -37.56 25.52
C HIS A 444 2.22 -38.93 26.04
N PHE A 445 1.21 -39.68 26.49
CA PHE A 445 1.35 -41.06 26.96
C PHE A 445 1.05 -42.06 25.87
#